data_a9019038b199df28a68577710e632d63
#
_entry.id   a9019038b199df28a68577710e632d63
#
_cell.length_a   1.000
_cell.length_b   1.000
_cell.length_c   1.000
_cell.angle_alpha   90.00
_cell.angle_beta   90.00
_cell.angle_gamma   90.00
#
_symmetry.space_group_name_H-M   'P 1'
#
loop_
_entity.id
_entity.type
_entity.pdbx_description
1 polymer ?
#
loop_
_entity_poly.entity_id
_entity_poly.type
_entity_poly.pdbx_seq_one_letter_code
_entity_poly.pdbx_strand_id
1 'polypeptide(L)'
;MKSELNARQWAVYNLLKNNPDRYMTQKEIVYALSNYYANTFTDELFHDSRARINLTFDIRAINDSDVVQKIIISDNNGVKIASEKEFEQYIDAEFASIFRKLARTRKKARKAGLDKQMRIVFGTERDTIEAFSDSINRMKAARISAGYKLAEVARELIAAGEKGIDVSLLSKMENGICNPTKSVLQKLSDLYGVDASLLVGEELHSESGKGA
;
A
#
# COMPACT_ATOMS: atom_id res chain seq x y z
N MET A 1 25.50 7.77 2.36
CA MET A 1 26.32 6.90 1.49
C MET A 1 25.38 6.29 0.45
N LYS A 2 25.58 6.54 -0.86
CA LYS A 2 24.84 5.83 -1.90
C LYS A 2 25.23 4.36 -1.82
N SER A 3 24.32 3.47 -1.59
CA SER A 3 24.60 2.02 -1.61
C SER A 3 24.83 1.61 -3.05
N GLU A 4 26.08 1.41 -3.45
CA GLU A 4 26.39 0.85 -4.74
C GLU A 4 25.93 -0.61 -4.78
N LEU A 5 25.26 -0.99 -5.88
CA LEU A 5 24.89 -2.38 -6.10
C LEU A 5 26.14 -3.21 -6.43
N ASN A 6 26.25 -4.40 -5.85
CA ASN A 6 27.30 -5.34 -6.21
C ASN A 6 27.01 -6.04 -7.57
N ALA A 7 28.01 -6.75 -8.10
CA ALA A 7 27.91 -7.41 -9.41
C ALA A 7 26.73 -8.38 -9.52
N ARG A 8 26.40 -9.12 -8.44
CA ARG A 8 25.27 -10.05 -8.40
C ARG A 8 23.94 -9.32 -8.46
N GLN A 9 23.77 -8.25 -7.70
CA GLN A 9 22.57 -7.40 -7.69
C GLN A 9 22.34 -6.75 -9.05
N TRP A 10 23.40 -6.23 -9.68
CA TRP A 10 23.34 -5.74 -11.05
C TRP A 10 22.92 -6.81 -12.05
N ALA A 11 23.42 -8.04 -11.90
CA ALA A 11 23.05 -9.16 -12.77
C ALA A 11 21.55 -9.50 -12.63
N VAL A 12 21.01 -9.52 -11.41
CA VAL A 12 19.57 -9.71 -11.15
C VAL A 12 18.75 -8.60 -11.81
N TYR A 13 19.12 -7.33 -11.57
CA TYR A 13 18.40 -6.20 -12.15
C TYR A 13 18.40 -6.22 -13.68
N ASN A 14 19.56 -6.46 -14.29
CA ASN A 14 19.68 -6.50 -15.75
C ASN A 14 18.93 -7.69 -16.37
N LEU A 15 18.92 -8.85 -15.72
CA LEU A 15 18.14 -10.00 -16.18
C LEU A 15 16.65 -9.65 -16.22
N LEU A 16 16.11 -9.06 -15.17
CA LEU A 16 14.71 -8.66 -15.11
C LEU A 16 14.38 -7.49 -16.05
N LYS A 17 15.31 -6.53 -16.21
CA LYS A 17 15.17 -5.41 -17.12
C LYS A 17 15.09 -5.85 -18.59
N ASN A 18 15.80 -6.92 -18.95
CA ASN A 18 15.76 -7.50 -20.29
C ASN A 18 14.52 -8.37 -20.53
N ASN A 19 13.69 -8.62 -19.48
CA ASN A 19 12.44 -9.37 -19.54
C ASN A 19 11.31 -8.60 -18.85
N PRO A 20 10.98 -7.36 -19.28
CA PRO A 20 10.17 -6.42 -18.50
C PRO A 20 8.72 -6.88 -18.28
N ASP A 21 8.15 -7.61 -19.23
CA ASP A 21 6.72 -8.00 -19.19
C ASP A 21 6.52 -9.44 -18.69
N ARG A 22 7.60 -10.09 -18.25
CA ARG A 22 7.55 -11.49 -17.83
C ARG A 22 7.82 -11.63 -16.34
N TYR A 23 6.93 -12.32 -15.64
CA TYR A 23 7.23 -12.86 -14.32
C TYR A 23 8.23 -14.01 -14.45
N MET A 24 9.33 -13.93 -13.72
CA MET A 24 10.32 -14.99 -13.61
C MET A 24 10.21 -15.61 -12.21
N THR A 25 10.18 -16.93 -12.14
CA THR A 25 10.25 -17.62 -10.85
C THR A 25 11.64 -17.41 -10.23
N GLN A 26 11.71 -17.46 -8.90
CA GLN A 26 13.02 -17.40 -8.20
C GLN A 26 13.98 -18.47 -8.72
N LYS A 27 13.45 -19.65 -9.08
CA LYS A 27 14.20 -20.75 -9.67
C LYS A 27 14.83 -20.37 -11.01
N GLU A 28 14.06 -19.78 -11.92
CA GLU A 28 14.57 -19.31 -13.23
C GLU A 28 15.66 -18.27 -13.06
N ILE A 29 15.49 -17.30 -12.14
CA ILE A 29 16.48 -16.25 -11.89
C ILE A 29 17.80 -16.85 -11.36
N VAL A 30 17.71 -17.69 -10.34
CA VAL A 30 18.89 -18.33 -9.75
C VAL A 30 19.60 -19.22 -10.77
N TYR A 31 18.88 -19.96 -11.61
CA TYR A 31 19.43 -20.79 -12.65
C TYR A 31 20.12 -19.96 -13.75
N ALA A 32 19.46 -18.90 -14.23
CA ALA A 32 20.03 -17.99 -15.23
C ALA A 32 21.29 -17.28 -14.74
N LEU A 33 21.39 -17.07 -13.42
CA LEU A 33 22.53 -16.40 -12.77
C LEU A 33 23.39 -17.38 -11.95
N SER A 34 23.47 -18.64 -12.39
CA SER A 34 24.19 -19.71 -11.69
C SER A 34 25.62 -19.34 -11.33
N ASN A 35 26.34 -18.62 -12.20
CA ASN A 35 27.70 -18.15 -11.92
C ASN A 35 27.83 -17.23 -10.69
N TYR A 36 26.79 -16.49 -10.36
CA TYR A 36 26.76 -15.59 -9.20
C TYR A 36 26.27 -16.26 -7.93
N TYR A 37 25.56 -17.40 -8.07
CA TYR A 37 25.03 -18.18 -6.96
C TYR A 37 25.78 -19.52 -6.79
N ALA A 38 26.86 -19.76 -7.54
CA ALA A 38 27.60 -21.04 -7.60
C ALA A 38 28.07 -21.56 -6.23
N ASN A 39 28.43 -20.68 -5.30
CA ASN A 39 28.86 -21.08 -3.95
C ASN A 39 27.70 -21.50 -3.04
N THR A 40 26.45 -21.45 -3.54
CA THR A 40 25.24 -21.87 -2.82
C THR A 40 24.67 -23.17 -3.38
N PHE A 41 25.34 -23.74 -4.39
CA PHE A 41 24.90 -24.93 -5.10
C PHE A 41 25.57 -26.20 -4.56
N THR A 42 24.78 -27.09 -3.98
CA THR A 42 25.01 -28.53 -4.01
C THR A 42 24.12 -29.13 -5.09
N ASP A 43 24.33 -30.38 -5.51
CA ASP A 43 23.55 -31.04 -6.58
C ASP A 43 22.03 -31.11 -6.32
N GLU A 44 21.57 -30.79 -5.11
CA GLU A 44 20.16 -30.61 -4.71
C GLU A 44 19.67 -29.17 -4.85
N LEU A 45 20.07 -28.51 -5.86
CA LEU A 45 20.02 -27.10 -6.21
C LEU A 45 18.72 -26.34 -5.95
N PHE A 46 17.60 -27.03 -5.98
CA PHE A 46 16.28 -26.41 -5.91
C PHE A 46 15.63 -26.48 -4.55
N HIS A 47 16.23 -27.19 -3.63
CA HIS A 47 15.84 -27.22 -2.22
C HIS A 47 16.71 -26.28 -1.37
N ASP A 48 17.73 -25.65 -1.95
CA ASP A 48 18.60 -24.75 -1.20
C ASP A 48 17.86 -23.44 -0.88
N SER A 49 17.35 -23.39 0.33
CA SER A 49 16.77 -22.20 0.93
C SER A 49 17.73 -20.98 0.88
N ARG A 50 19.05 -21.20 0.84
CA ARG A 50 20.04 -20.12 0.82
C ARG A 50 20.03 -19.31 -0.47
N ALA A 51 19.93 -19.96 -1.64
CA ALA A 51 19.90 -19.25 -2.92
C ALA A 51 18.66 -18.34 -3.02
N ARG A 52 17.48 -18.82 -2.56
CA ARG A 52 16.24 -18.04 -2.50
C ARG A 52 16.31 -16.92 -1.47
N ILE A 53 16.91 -17.18 -0.32
CA ILE A 53 17.13 -16.17 0.72
C ILE A 53 18.06 -15.08 0.17
N ASN A 54 19.17 -15.45 -0.45
CA ASN A 54 20.11 -14.50 -1.04
C ASN A 54 19.46 -13.66 -2.14
N LEU A 55 18.66 -14.27 -3.04
CA LEU A 55 17.92 -13.54 -4.05
C LEU A 55 16.92 -12.54 -3.43
N THR A 56 16.25 -12.93 -2.35
CA THR A 56 15.34 -12.03 -1.63
C THR A 56 16.08 -10.83 -1.03
N PHE A 57 17.26 -11.04 -0.46
CA PHE A 57 18.12 -9.95 0.03
C PHE A 57 18.63 -9.06 -1.12
N ASP A 58 18.99 -9.66 -2.25
CA ASP A 58 19.45 -8.90 -3.42
C ASP A 58 18.32 -8.03 -3.98
N ILE A 59 17.09 -8.56 -4.11
CA ILE A 59 15.93 -7.80 -4.56
C ILE A 59 15.65 -6.63 -3.60
N ARG A 60 15.69 -6.87 -2.29
CA ARG A 60 15.53 -5.80 -1.30
C ARG A 60 16.59 -4.73 -1.45
N ALA A 61 17.87 -5.11 -1.53
CA ALA A 61 18.98 -4.17 -1.69
C ALA A 61 18.86 -3.35 -2.99
N ILE A 62 18.39 -3.96 -4.09
CA ILE A 62 18.14 -3.26 -5.34
C ILE A 62 17.02 -2.23 -5.14
N ASN A 63 15.90 -2.61 -4.52
CA ASN A 63 14.76 -1.72 -4.29
C ASN A 63 15.07 -0.59 -3.31
N ASP A 64 15.97 -0.82 -2.34
CA ASP A 64 16.40 0.17 -1.35
C ASP A 64 17.50 1.10 -1.90
N SER A 65 17.99 0.86 -3.14
CA SER A 65 19.08 1.65 -3.72
C SER A 65 18.56 2.82 -4.54
N ASP A 66 19.25 3.96 -4.45
CA ASP A 66 18.99 5.15 -5.28
C ASP A 66 19.55 5.04 -6.71
N VAL A 67 20.21 3.91 -7.04
CA VAL A 67 20.91 3.73 -8.32
C VAL A 67 19.99 3.26 -9.42
N VAL A 68 18.89 2.57 -9.07
CA VAL A 68 17.90 2.06 -10.01
C VAL A 68 16.61 2.88 -9.95
N GLN A 69 16.04 3.15 -11.11
CA GLN A 69 14.80 3.97 -11.21
C GLN A 69 13.52 3.14 -11.12
N LYS A 70 13.63 1.82 -11.29
CA LYS A 70 12.47 0.93 -11.31
C LYS A 70 12.61 -0.12 -10.23
N ILE A 71 11.53 -0.36 -9.51
CA ILE A 71 11.49 -1.39 -8.46
C ILE A 71 11.17 -2.77 -9.03
N ILE A 72 11.62 -3.76 -8.30
CA ILE A 72 11.30 -5.16 -8.52
C ILE A 72 10.16 -5.54 -7.60
N ILE A 73 9.04 -6.03 -8.18
CA ILE A 73 7.93 -6.62 -7.43
C ILE A 73 8.06 -8.14 -7.40
N SER A 74 7.63 -8.71 -6.29
CA SER A 74 7.59 -10.17 -6.09
C SER A 74 6.25 -10.56 -5.50
N ASP A 75 5.54 -11.44 -6.20
CA ASP A 75 4.24 -11.97 -5.80
C ASP A 75 4.14 -13.50 -6.05
N ASN A 76 2.94 -14.05 -6.00
CA ASN A 76 2.69 -15.47 -6.25
C ASN A 76 3.00 -15.92 -7.69
N ASN A 77 3.07 -14.99 -8.64
CA ASN A 77 3.38 -15.28 -10.05
C ASN A 77 4.89 -15.28 -10.31
N GLY A 78 5.67 -14.68 -9.41
CA GLY A 78 7.13 -14.61 -9.51
C GLY A 78 7.67 -13.22 -9.22
N VAL A 79 8.74 -12.88 -9.92
CA VAL A 79 9.52 -11.65 -9.77
C VAL A 79 9.64 -10.96 -11.12
N LYS A 80 9.41 -9.65 -11.16
CA LYS A 80 9.63 -8.82 -12.36
C LYS A 80 9.92 -7.37 -12.01
N ILE A 81 10.37 -6.59 -12.98
CA ILE A 81 10.37 -5.13 -12.86
C ILE A 81 8.94 -4.61 -13.01
N ALA A 82 8.51 -3.77 -12.08
CA ALA A 82 7.18 -3.18 -12.12
C ALA A 82 7.04 -2.20 -13.29
N SER A 83 5.91 -2.28 -13.99
CA SER A 83 5.43 -1.17 -14.82
C SER A 83 5.01 -0.01 -13.92
N GLU A 84 4.86 1.19 -14.48
CA GLU A 84 4.43 2.38 -13.73
C GLU A 84 3.13 2.16 -12.96
N LYS A 85 2.12 1.59 -13.64
CA LYS A 85 0.83 1.26 -13.02
C LYS A 85 0.94 0.22 -11.90
N GLU A 86 1.77 -0.80 -12.07
CA GLU A 86 2.00 -1.81 -11.02
C GLU A 86 2.79 -1.25 -9.86
N PHE A 87 3.70 -0.32 -10.11
CA PHE A 87 4.41 0.41 -9.08
C PHE A 87 3.44 1.25 -8.23
N GLU A 88 2.54 2.02 -8.85
CA GLU A 88 1.51 2.77 -8.12
C GLU A 88 0.65 1.84 -7.25
N GLN A 89 0.20 0.72 -7.80
CA GLN A 89 -0.59 -0.26 -7.05
C GLN A 89 0.20 -0.88 -5.88
N TYR A 90 1.48 -1.15 -6.09
CA TYR A 90 2.37 -1.66 -5.05
C TYR A 90 2.53 -0.65 -3.91
N ILE A 91 2.82 0.61 -4.24
CA ILE A 91 2.94 1.70 -3.26
C ILE A 91 1.64 1.90 -2.48
N ASP A 92 0.49 1.90 -3.16
CA ASP A 92 -0.83 1.98 -2.51
C ASP A 92 -1.04 0.83 -1.50
N ALA A 93 -0.66 -0.39 -1.87
CA ALA A 93 -0.78 -1.56 -1.00
C ALA A 93 0.16 -1.47 0.23
N GLU A 94 1.39 -1.00 0.03
CA GLU A 94 2.35 -0.77 1.12
C GLU A 94 1.86 0.31 2.08
N PHE A 95 1.40 1.46 1.57
CA PHE A 95 0.80 2.50 2.41
C PHE A 95 -0.39 1.96 3.21
N ALA A 96 -1.31 1.25 2.56
CA ALA A 96 -2.44 0.63 3.25
C ALA A 96 -1.99 -0.35 4.35
N SER A 97 -0.88 -1.06 4.15
CA SER A 97 -0.30 -1.95 5.16
C SER A 97 0.25 -1.18 6.35
N ILE A 98 1.02 -0.11 6.09
CA ILE A 98 1.60 0.76 7.12
C ILE A 98 0.50 1.41 7.97
N PHE A 99 -0.52 1.98 7.33
CA PHE A 99 -1.63 2.62 8.04
C PHE A 99 -2.41 1.65 8.91
N ARG A 100 -2.68 0.43 8.43
CA ARG A 100 -3.33 -0.61 9.25
C ARG A 100 -2.49 -0.98 10.47
N LYS A 101 -1.17 -1.05 10.34
CA LYS A 101 -0.27 -1.27 11.47
C LYS A 101 -0.34 -0.11 12.45
N LEU A 102 -0.29 1.12 11.96
CA LEU A 102 -0.37 2.34 12.77
C LEU A 102 -1.71 2.41 13.53
N ALA A 103 -2.83 2.18 12.86
CA ALA A 103 -4.17 2.16 13.48
C ALA A 103 -4.27 1.11 14.60
N ARG A 104 -3.74 -0.10 14.37
CA ARG A 104 -3.69 -1.16 15.40
C ARG A 104 -2.82 -0.73 16.59
N THR A 105 -1.70 -0.08 16.34
CA THR A 105 -0.79 0.40 17.38
C THR A 105 -1.43 1.53 18.19
N ARG A 106 -2.13 2.48 17.54
CA ARG A 106 -2.92 3.54 18.22
C ARG A 106 -4.00 2.93 19.11
N LYS A 107 -4.75 1.93 18.62
CA LYS A 107 -5.75 1.22 19.41
C LYS A 107 -5.17 0.55 20.66
N LYS A 108 -3.99 -0.07 20.54
CA LYS A 108 -3.28 -0.66 21.68
C LYS A 108 -2.78 0.41 22.64
N ALA A 109 -2.23 1.51 22.14
CA ALA A 109 -1.74 2.62 22.95
C ALA A 109 -2.86 3.27 23.78
N ARG A 110 -4.05 3.50 23.19
CA ARG A 110 -5.24 3.99 23.91
C ARG A 110 -5.62 3.06 25.06
N LYS A 111 -5.64 1.75 24.81
CA LYS A 111 -5.92 0.76 25.88
C LYS A 111 -4.88 0.77 26.99
N ALA A 112 -3.64 1.12 26.69
CA ALA A 112 -2.53 1.23 27.65
C ALA A 112 -2.39 2.62 28.28
N GLY A 113 -3.26 3.59 27.96
CA GLY A 113 -3.16 4.98 28.43
C GLY A 113 -2.00 5.78 27.82
N LEU A 114 -1.44 5.32 26.69
CA LEU A 114 -0.29 5.91 26.01
C LEU A 114 -0.68 6.78 24.79
N ASP A 115 -1.93 7.26 24.73
CA ASP A 115 -2.43 8.01 23.57
C ASP A 115 -1.64 9.31 23.33
N LYS A 116 -1.27 10.00 24.41
CA LYS A 116 -0.48 11.24 24.33
C LYS A 116 0.88 11.02 23.66
N GLN A 117 1.58 9.94 24.02
CA GLN A 117 2.87 9.58 23.44
C GLN A 117 2.73 9.23 21.95
N MET A 118 1.64 8.54 21.57
CA MET A 118 1.37 8.22 20.17
C MET A 118 1.14 9.47 19.33
N ARG A 119 0.41 10.47 19.85
CA ARG A 119 0.20 11.75 19.15
C ARG A 119 1.48 12.53 18.95
N ILE A 120 2.39 12.52 19.94
CA ILE A 120 3.69 13.18 19.84
C ILE A 120 4.57 12.56 18.74
N VAL A 121 4.53 11.22 18.60
CA VAL A 121 5.43 10.50 17.69
C VAL A 121 4.86 10.40 16.27
N PHE A 122 3.55 10.18 16.13
CA PHE A 122 2.93 9.84 14.85
C PHE A 122 1.85 10.84 14.39
N GLY A 123 1.67 11.94 15.11
CA GLY A 123 0.60 12.89 14.82
C GLY A 123 -0.81 12.34 15.09
N THR A 124 -1.81 13.05 14.64
CA THR A 124 -3.22 12.67 14.69
C THR A 124 -3.64 11.91 13.42
N GLU A 125 -4.82 11.30 13.44
CA GLU A 125 -5.44 10.74 12.26
C GLU A 125 -5.66 11.81 11.18
N ARG A 126 -6.00 13.04 11.59
CA ARG A 126 -6.17 14.20 10.71
C ARG A 126 -4.87 14.54 9.98
N ASP A 127 -3.75 14.67 10.71
CA ASP A 127 -2.44 14.96 10.11
C ASP A 127 -2.05 13.91 9.07
N THR A 128 -2.39 12.66 9.34
CA THR A 128 -2.15 11.56 8.42
C THR A 128 -2.98 11.68 7.15
N ILE A 129 -4.28 12.02 7.28
CA ILE A 129 -5.18 12.19 6.12
C ILE A 129 -4.76 13.39 5.28
N GLU A 130 -4.42 14.51 5.90
CA GLU A 130 -3.99 15.74 5.22
C GLU A 130 -2.68 15.50 4.44
N ALA A 131 -1.70 14.82 5.03
CA ALA A 131 -0.42 14.51 4.39
C ALA A 131 -0.56 13.64 3.12
N PHE A 132 -1.64 12.85 3.01
CA PHE A 132 -1.86 11.96 1.87
C PHE A 132 -2.98 12.40 0.93
N SER A 133 -3.68 13.50 1.26
CA SER A 133 -4.78 14.02 0.44
C SER A 133 -4.37 14.45 -0.97
N ASP A 134 -3.09 14.75 -1.17
CA ASP A 134 -2.53 15.11 -2.48
C ASP A 134 -2.27 13.91 -3.38
N SER A 135 -2.09 12.72 -2.79
CA SER A 135 -1.75 11.49 -3.52
C SER A 135 -2.94 10.55 -3.69
N ILE A 136 -3.88 10.55 -2.74
CA ILE A 136 -5.06 9.67 -2.76
C ILE A 136 -6.29 10.44 -2.26
N ASN A 137 -7.48 10.04 -2.74
CA ASN A 137 -8.73 10.62 -2.28
C ASN A 137 -8.86 10.56 -0.75
N ARG A 138 -9.35 11.66 -0.14
CA ARG A 138 -9.49 11.84 1.31
C ARG A 138 -10.31 10.74 2.00
N MET A 139 -11.37 10.26 1.35
CA MET A 139 -12.16 9.13 1.87
C MET A 139 -11.32 7.85 1.94
N LYS A 140 -10.55 7.54 0.90
CA LYS A 140 -9.63 6.40 0.87
C LYS A 140 -8.56 6.54 1.96
N ALA A 141 -7.97 7.74 2.10
CA ALA A 141 -6.98 8.04 3.13
C ALA A 141 -7.57 7.83 4.54
N ALA A 142 -8.76 8.35 4.81
CA ALA A 142 -9.46 8.21 6.10
C ALA A 142 -9.75 6.75 6.44
N ARG A 143 -10.30 5.98 5.48
CA ARG A 143 -10.54 4.55 5.66
C ARG A 143 -9.26 3.78 6.03
N ILE A 144 -8.19 4.01 5.27
CA ILE A 144 -6.91 3.35 5.48
C ILE A 144 -6.32 3.75 6.85
N SER A 145 -6.37 5.04 7.21
CA SER A 145 -5.92 5.55 8.51
C SER A 145 -6.70 4.96 9.68
N ALA A 146 -8.00 4.71 9.50
CA ALA A 146 -8.84 4.03 10.48
C ALA A 146 -8.63 2.50 10.51
N GLY A 147 -7.86 1.95 9.55
CA GLY A 147 -7.48 0.54 9.51
C GLY A 147 -8.50 -0.40 8.89
N TYR A 148 -9.50 0.13 8.18
CA TYR A 148 -10.56 -0.66 7.55
C TYR A 148 -10.19 -1.12 6.14
N LYS A 149 -10.60 -2.35 5.80
CA LYS A 149 -10.71 -2.80 4.41
C LYS A 149 -12.04 -2.31 3.82
N LEU A 150 -12.09 -2.12 2.50
CA LEU A 150 -13.29 -1.65 1.83
C LEU A 150 -14.51 -2.57 2.07
N ALA A 151 -14.31 -3.89 2.08
CA ALA A 151 -15.36 -4.85 2.39
C ALA A 151 -15.84 -4.80 3.86
N GLU A 152 -14.99 -4.37 4.78
CA GLU A 152 -15.38 -4.17 6.18
C GLU A 152 -16.28 -2.95 6.31
N VAL A 153 -15.92 -1.84 5.62
CA VAL A 153 -16.74 -0.63 5.57
C VAL A 153 -18.13 -0.90 4.97
N ALA A 154 -18.18 -1.67 3.87
CA ALA A 154 -19.47 -2.06 3.27
C ALA A 154 -20.36 -2.80 4.28
N ARG A 155 -19.80 -3.75 5.03
CA ARG A 155 -20.54 -4.50 6.06
C ARG A 155 -21.05 -3.60 7.19
N GLU A 156 -20.20 -2.70 7.67
CA GLU A 156 -20.56 -1.77 8.76
C GLU A 156 -21.69 -0.80 8.32
N LEU A 157 -21.62 -0.25 7.10
CA LEU A 157 -22.67 0.61 6.55
C LEU A 157 -23.99 -0.13 6.36
N ILE A 158 -23.95 -1.37 5.86
CA ILE A 158 -25.16 -2.21 5.73
C ILE A 158 -25.74 -2.50 7.12
N ALA A 159 -24.91 -2.86 8.10
CA ALA A 159 -25.33 -3.07 9.48
C ALA A 159 -25.93 -1.80 10.12
N ALA A 160 -25.45 -0.61 9.73
CA ALA A 160 -25.99 0.69 10.12
C ALA A 160 -27.26 1.10 9.32
N GLY A 161 -27.81 0.19 8.50
CA GLY A 161 -29.07 0.38 7.79
C GLY A 161 -28.98 1.07 6.42
N GLU A 162 -27.78 1.29 5.88
CA GLU A 162 -27.63 1.79 4.51
C GLU A 162 -27.96 0.70 3.49
N LYS A 163 -28.85 1.05 2.53
CA LYS A 163 -29.27 0.14 1.46
C LYS A 163 -28.48 0.42 0.18
N GLY A 164 -28.21 -0.62 -0.59
CA GLY A 164 -27.55 -0.50 -1.89
C GLY A 164 -26.05 -0.18 -1.82
N ILE A 165 -25.45 -0.26 -0.64
CA ILE A 165 -24.00 -0.10 -0.46
C ILE A 165 -23.33 -1.45 -0.72
N ASP A 166 -22.34 -1.45 -1.62
CA ASP A 166 -21.44 -2.55 -1.86
C ASP A 166 -19.99 -2.06 -2.01
N VAL A 167 -19.07 -2.99 -2.14
CA VAL A 167 -17.63 -2.70 -2.31
C VAL A 167 -17.37 -1.90 -3.58
N SER A 168 -18.14 -2.15 -4.65
CA SER A 168 -17.99 -1.46 -5.94
C SER A 168 -18.40 0.00 -5.84
N LEU A 169 -19.53 0.28 -5.19
CA LEU A 169 -20.02 1.64 -4.98
C LEU A 169 -19.07 2.45 -4.08
N LEU A 170 -18.60 1.85 -3.00
CA LEU A 170 -17.61 2.49 -2.11
C LEU A 170 -16.30 2.77 -2.86
N SER A 171 -15.85 1.85 -3.70
CA SER A 171 -14.66 2.08 -4.55
C SER A 171 -14.87 3.25 -5.50
N LYS A 172 -16.05 3.39 -6.09
CA LYS A 172 -16.38 4.55 -6.96
C LYS A 172 -16.38 5.86 -6.18
N MET A 173 -16.89 5.88 -4.94
CA MET A 173 -16.84 7.05 -4.06
C MET A 173 -15.39 7.42 -3.72
N GLU A 174 -14.56 6.44 -3.36
CA GLU A 174 -13.14 6.66 -3.05
C GLU A 174 -12.29 7.07 -4.27
N ASN A 175 -12.76 6.82 -5.47
CA ASN A 175 -12.11 7.26 -6.71
C ASN A 175 -12.74 8.55 -7.29
N GLY A 176 -13.66 9.19 -6.54
CA GLY A 176 -14.31 10.44 -6.97
C GLY A 176 -15.28 10.28 -8.15
N ILE A 177 -15.67 9.04 -8.50
CA ILE A 177 -16.62 8.77 -9.61
C ILE A 177 -18.05 9.12 -9.21
N CYS A 178 -18.39 8.99 -7.93
CA CYS A 178 -19.67 9.38 -7.39
C CYS A 178 -19.51 9.93 -5.96
N ASN A 179 -20.42 10.84 -5.59
CA ASN A 179 -20.41 11.44 -4.26
C ASN A 179 -21.24 10.57 -3.28
N PRO A 180 -20.80 10.45 -2.01
CA PRO A 180 -21.61 9.82 -0.97
C PRO A 180 -22.84 10.67 -0.65
N THR A 181 -23.95 10.03 -0.27
CA THR A 181 -25.08 10.74 0.31
C THR A 181 -24.70 11.31 1.69
N LYS A 182 -25.44 12.32 2.17
CA LYS A 182 -25.19 12.89 3.52
C LYS A 182 -25.25 11.83 4.62
N SER A 183 -26.16 10.86 4.51
CA SER A 183 -26.29 9.75 5.47
C SER A 183 -25.04 8.86 5.46
N VAL A 184 -24.60 8.44 4.27
CA VAL A 184 -23.37 7.63 4.11
C VAL A 184 -22.15 8.38 4.62
N LEU A 185 -22.02 9.67 4.27
CA LEU A 185 -20.91 10.50 4.69
C LEU A 185 -20.83 10.62 6.21
N GLN A 186 -21.97 10.84 6.90
CA GLN A 186 -22.01 10.91 8.36
C GLN A 186 -21.57 9.58 8.98
N LYS A 187 -22.09 8.45 8.49
CA LYS A 187 -21.71 7.13 9.00
C LYS A 187 -20.25 6.79 8.75
N LEU A 188 -19.68 7.22 7.61
CA LEU A 188 -18.25 7.09 7.34
C LEU A 188 -17.42 7.96 8.30
N SER A 189 -17.87 9.18 8.58
CA SER A 189 -17.27 10.08 9.57
C SER A 189 -17.22 9.42 10.96
N ASP A 190 -18.35 8.88 11.41
CA ASP A 190 -18.45 8.19 12.70
C ASP A 190 -17.55 6.93 12.74
N LEU A 191 -17.56 6.14 11.66
CA LEU A 191 -16.78 4.91 11.55
C LEU A 191 -15.27 5.16 11.55
N TYR A 192 -14.84 6.20 10.86
CA TYR A 192 -13.41 6.56 10.76
C TYR A 192 -12.93 7.43 11.93
N GLY A 193 -13.87 8.02 12.70
CA GLY A 193 -13.57 8.90 13.83
C GLY A 193 -12.99 10.25 13.40
N VAL A 194 -13.44 10.78 12.27
CA VAL A 194 -12.99 12.06 11.68
C VAL A 194 -14.19 12.90 11.26
N ASP A 195 -14.03 14.21 11.15
CA ASP A 195 -15.11 15.09 10.68
C ASP A 195 -15.50 14.80 9.22
N ALA A 196 -16.80 14.88 8.94
CA ALA A 196 -17.33 14.64 7.59
C ALA A 196 -16.74 15.60 6.54
N SER A 197 -16.45 16.85 6.90
CA SER A 197 -15.80 17.85 6.05
C SER A 197 -14.40 17.42 5.61
N LEU A 198 -13.69 16.66 6.42
CA LEU A 198 -12.36 16.13 6.07
C LEU A 198 -12.42 15.06 4.98
N LEU A 199 -13.56 14.37 4.84
CA LEU A 199 -13.73 13.29 3.86
C LEU A 199 -13.99 13.80 2.43
N VAL A 200 -14.59 14.99 2.29
CA VAL A 200 -15.06 15.50 0.98
C VAL A 200 -14.31 16.73 0.46
N GLY A 201 -13.42 17.33 1.26
CA GLY A 201 -12.78 18.60 0.90
C GLY A 201 -13.72 19.79 1.00
N GLU A 202 -13.17 21.00 0.85
CA GLU A 202 -13.92 22.25 1.02
C GLU A 202 -14.89 22.58 -0.14
N GLU A 203 -14.83 21.86 -1.25
CA GLU A 203 -15.55 22.22 -2.48
C GLU A 203 -17.09 21.96 -2.42
N LEU A 204 -17.59 21.17 -1.49
CA LEU A 204 -19.03 20.86 -1.42
C LEU A 204 -19.89 21.88 -0.65
N HIS A 205 -19.31 22.95 -0.12
CA HIS A 205 -20.09 24.00 0.58
C HIS A 205 -20.63 25.11 -0.32
N SER A 206 -20.30 25.12 -1.63
CA SER A 206 -20.68 26.23 -2.52
C SER A 206 -21.98 26.02 -3.34
N GLU A 207 -22.59 24.84 -3.34
CA GLU A 207 -23.77 24.58 -4.20
C GLU A 207 -25.15 24.59 -3.50
N SER A 208 -25.22 24.87 -2.20
CA SER A 208 -26.54 24.95 -1.51
C SER A 208 -27.18 26.36 -1.49
N GLY A 209 -26.70 27.29 -2.32
CA GLY A 209 -27.08 28.72 -2.29
C GLY A 209 -27.70 29.31 -3.56
N LYS A 210 -28.19 28.50 -4.53
CA LYS A 210 -28.93 29.07 -5.66
C LYS A 210 -30.17 28.23 -5.97
N GLY A 211 -31.29 28.64 -5.37
CA GLY A 211 -32.62 28.10 -5.62
C GLY A 211 -33.65 28.81 -4.79
N ALA A 212 -33.90 30.07 -5.06
CA ALA A 212 -35.11 30.80 -4.72
C ALA A 212 -35.58 31.60 -5.94
#